data_f0a8b8a3ea4f34b09011007ae2f32ecb
#
_entry.id   f0a8b8a3ea4f34b09011007ae2f32ecb
#
_cell.length_a   1.000
_cell.length_b   1.000
_cell.length_c   1.000
_cell.angle_alpha   90.00
_cell.angle_beta   90.00
_cell.angle_gamma   90.00
#
_symmetry.space_group_name_H-M   'P 1'
#
loop_
_entity.id
_entity.type
_entity.pdbx_description
1 polymer ?
#
loop_
_entity_poly.entity_id
_entity_poly.type
_entity_poly.pdbx_seq_one_letter_code
_entity_poly.pdbx_strand_id
1 'polypeptide(L)'
;MKPTLTVLSREYCHLCQEMVTALQQLQGRFSFQVEVIDVDQHPELEEKWGDKVPVLLDGERELCHYFLDVEVLERRLSRMK
;
A
#
# COMPACT_ATOMS: atom_id res chain seq x y z
N MET A 1 5.52 -13.95 -12.55
CA MET A 1 4.91 -12.61 -12.52
C MET A 1 5.04 -12.00 -11.13
N LYS A 2 5.28 -10.70 -11.07
CA LYS A 2 5.36 -10.01 -9.79
C LYS A 2 3.98 -9.59 -9.32
N PRO A 3 3.65 -9.79 -8.05
CA PRO A 3 2.40 -9.25 -7.52
C PRO A 3 2.42 -7.73 -7.51
N THR A 4 1.26 -7.12 -7.67
CA THR A 4 1.11 -5.67 -7.58
C THR A 4 0.34 -5.33 -6.33
N LEU A 5 0.93 -4.52 -5.48
CA LEU A 5 0.28 -4.01 -4.28
C LEU A 5 -0.13 -2.57 -4.51
N THR A 6 -1.23 -2.17 -3.92
CA THR A 6 -1.78 -0.83 -4.11
C THR A 6 -1.67 -0.04 -2.83
N VAL A 7 -1.16 1.19 -2.93
CA VAL A 7 -1.17 2.13 -1.82
C VAL A 7 -2.21 3.20 -2.11
N LEU A 8 -3.21 3.30 -1.25
CA LEU A 8 -4.16 4.39 -1.32
C LEU A 8 -3.58 5.56 -0.53
N SER A 9 -3.46 6.70 -1.18
CA SER A 9 -2.81 7.85 -0.58
C SER A 9 -3.61 9.13 -0.83
N ARG A 10 -3.09 10.23 -0.33
CA ARG A 10 -3.68 11.55 -0.50
C ARG A 10 -2.54 12.55 -0.63
N GLU A 11 -2.76 13.64 -1.39
CA GLU A 11 -1.79 14.72 -1.48
C GLU A 11 -1.52 15.29 -0.09
N TYR A 12 -0.31 15.76 0.13
CA TYR A 12 0.13 16.34 1.39
C TYR A 12 0.00 15.40 2.58
N CYS A 13 0.08 14.11 2.32
CA CYS A 13 0.01 13.09 3.36
C CYS A 13 1.42 12.61 3.68
N HIS A 14 1.95 13.02 4.83
CA HIS A 14 3.30 12.65 5.23
C HIS A 14 3.45 11.14 5.44
N LEU A 15 2.47 10.53 6.13
CA LEU A 15 2.50 9.09 6.36
C LEU A 15 2.39 8.30 5.07
N CYS A 16 1.66 8.83 4.09
CA CYS A 16 1.57 8.18 2.78
C CYS A 16 2.92 8.13 2.09
N GLN A 17 3.66 9.24 2.15
CA GLN A 17 5.00 9.32 1.57
C GLN A 17 5.96 8.35 2.27
N GLU A 18 5.87 8.25 3.59
CA GLU A 18 6.70 7.33 4.35
C GLU A 18 6.43 5.88 3.98
N MET A 19 5.16 5.51 3.80
CA MET A 19 4.82 4.15 3.41
C MET A 19 5.35 3.83 2.02
N VAL A 20 5.18 4.73 1.06
CA VAL A 20 5.68 4.50 -0.30
C VAL A 20 7.20 4.35 -0.29
N THR A 21 7.90 5.20 0.45
CA THR A 21 9.36 5.12 0.54
C THR A 21 9.81 3.79 1.14
N ALA A 22 9.15 3.35 2.21
CA ALA A 22 9.46 2.08 2.85
C ALA A 22 9.23 0.90 1.91
N LEU A 23 8.14 0.94 1.14
CA LEU A 23 7.86 -0.11 0.16
C LEU A 23 8.90 -0.14 -0.94
N GLN A 24 9.35 1.02 -1.42
CA GLN A 24 10.39 1.09 -2.43
C GLN A 24 11.68 0.45 -1.95
N GLN A 25 12.03 0.65 -0.69
CA GLN A 25 13.22 0.02 -0.11
C GLN A 25 13.07 -1.50 -0.05
N LEU A 26 11.87 -1.98 0.26
CA LEU A 26 11.63 -3.42 0.34
C LEU A 26 11.60 -4.09 -1.02
N GLN A 27 11.40 -3.34 -2.10
CA GLN A 27 11.47 -3.91 -3.46
C GLN A 27 12.87 -4.45 -3.80
N GLY A 28 13.89 -4.07 -3.03
CA GLY A 28 15.21 -4.66 -3.17
C GLY A 28 15.32 -6.06 -2.57
N ARG A 29 14.41 -6.42 -1.65
CA ARG A 29 14.41 -7.73 -0.99
C ARG A 29 13.34 -8.65 -1.53
N PHE A 30 12.20 -8.10 -1.94
CA PHE A 30 11.06 -8.88 -2.40
C PHE A 30 10.63 -8.42 -3.78
N SER A 31 10.19 -9.36 -4.62
CA SER A 31 9.75 -9.03 -5.98
C SER A 31 8.27 -8.68 -5.97
N PHE A 32 7.96 -7.39 -6.06
CA PHE A 32 6.59 -6.91 -6.16
C PHE A 32 6.58 -5.53 -6.81
N GLN A 33 5.41 -5.15 -7.30
CA GLN A 33 5.20 -3.82 -7.86
C GLN A 33 4.29 -3.03 -6.95
N VAL A 34 4.41 -1.71 -6.99
CA VAL A 34 3.58 -0.81 -6.18
C VAL A 34 2.85 0.15 -7.12
N GLU A 35 1.54 0.22 -6.94
CA GLU A 35 0.70 1.22 -7.61
C GLU A 35 0.16 2.16 -6.56
N VAL A 36 0.33 3.46 -6.77
CA VAL A 36 -0.15 4.49 -5.84
C VAL A 36 -1.39 5.14 -6.44
N ILE A 37 -2.48 5.13 -5.68
CA ILE A 37 -3.74 5.73 -6.10
C ILE A 37 -4.12 6.85 -5.15
N ASP A 38 -4.43 8.03 -5.70
CA ASP A 38 -4.90 9.17 -4.92
C ASP A 38 -6.41 9.04 -4.68
N VAL A 39 -6.81 8.82 -3.43
CA VAL A 39 -8.23 8.63 -3.10
C VAL A 39 -9.08 9.87 -3.38
N ASP A 40 -8.47 11.05 -3.41
CA ASP A 40 -9.22 12.27 -3.70
C ASP A 40 -9.73 12.33 -5.12
N GLN A 41 -9.18 11.49 -6.02
CA GLN A 41 -9.64 11.41 -7.40
C GLN A 41 -10.63 10.27 -7.63
N HIS A 42 -10.97 9.52 -6.57
CA HIS A 42 -11.87 8.39 -6.64
C HIS A 42 -12.85 8.45 -5.47
N PRO A 43 -14.03 9.09 -5.67
CA PRO A 43 -14.95 9.31 -4.55
C PRO A 43 -15.35 8.05 -3.78
N GLU A 44 -15.48 6.92 -4.46
CA GLU A 44 -15.83 5.66 -3.80
C GLU A 44 -14.71 5.15 -2.90
N LEU A 45 -13.45 5.39 -3.27
CA LEU A 45 -12.31 5.00 -2.44
C LEU A 45 -12.15 5.97 -1.28
N GLU A 46 -12.37 7.25 -1.54
CA GLU A 46 -12.30 8.25 -0.49
C GLU A 46 -13.34 7.98 0.61
N GLU A 47 -14.55 7.63 0.21
CA GLU A 47 -15.60 7.33 1.16
C GLU A 47 -15.25 6.12 2.03
N LYS A 48 -14.72 5.08 1.41
CA LYS A 48 -14.41 3.83 2.12
C LYS A 48 -13.09 3.90 2.91
N TRP A 49 -12.08 4.56 2.37
CA TRP A 49 -10.72 4.49 2.89
C TRP A 49 -10.11 5.82 3.30
N GLY A 50 -10.76 6.94 2.98
CA GLY A 50 -10.16 8.27 3.14
C GLY A 50 -9.63 8.57 4.53
N ASP A 51 -10.28 8.06 5.56
CA ASP A 51 -9.87 8.27 6.94
C ASP A 51 -8.69 7.38 7.37
N LYS A 52 -8.32 6.42 6.52
CA LYS A 52 -7.33 5.41 6.87
C LYS A 52 -6.05 5.50 6.05
N VAL A 53 -5.95 6.46 5.13
CA VAL A 53 -4.75 6.56 4.30
C VAL A 53 -3.53 6.88 5.13
N PRO A 54 -2.37 6.31 4.79
CA PRO A 54 -2.15 5.37 3.68
C PRO A 54 -2.69 3.98 3.99
N VAL A 55 -3.25 3.34 2.96
CA VAL A 55 -3.74 1.96 3.05
C VAL A 55 -2.98 1.11 2.06
N LEU A 56 -2.44 -0.01 2.50
CA LEU A 56 -1.79 -0.97 1.62
C LEU A 56 -2.76 -2.10 1.33
N LEU A 57 -3.07 -2.28 0.05
CA LEU A 57 -4.01 -3.28 -0.42
C LEU A 57 -3.34 -4.34 -1.28
N ASP A 58 -3.79 -5.57 -1.14
CA ASP A 58 -3.52 -6.66 -2.07
C ASP A 58 -4.85 -7.01 -2.72
N GLY A 59 -5.07 -6.49 -3.93
CA GLY A 59 -6.39 -6.51 -4.52
C GLY A 59 -7.35 -5.68 -3.68
N GLU A 60 -8.41 -6.29 -3.17
CA GLU A 60 -9.36 -5.62 -2.31
C GLU A 60 -9.10 -5.85 -0.83
N ARG A 61 -8.05 -6.62 -0.52
CA ARG A 61 -7.75 -6.99 0.86
C ARG A 61 -6.78 -6.00 1.48
N GLU A 62 -7.17 -5.43 2.60
CA GLU A 62 -6.29 -4.55 3.35
C GLU A 62 -5.20 -5.36 4.06
N LEU A 63 -3.95 -4.95 3.86
CA LEU A 63 -2.83 -5.53 4.59
C LEU A 63 -2.49 -4.70 5.83
N CYS A 64 -2.51 -3.37 5.70
CA CYS A 64 -2.27 -2.46 6.82
C CYS A 64 -2.70 -1.05 6.43
N HIS A 65 -2.76 -0.15 7.41
CA HIS A 65 -3.04 1.26 7.18
C HIS A 65 -2.29 2.12 8.18
N TYR A 66 -2.15 3.40 7.88
CA TYR A 66 -1.36 4.40 8.59
C TYR A 66 0.13 4.11 8.56
N PHE A 67 0.56 2.95 8.98
CA PHE A 67 1.97 2.56 9.04
C PHE A 67 2.16 1.23 8.33
N LEU A 68 3.31 1.07 7.69
CA LEU A 68 3.63 -0.19 7.03
C LEU A 68 3.91 -1.27 8.08
N ASP A 69 3.16 -2.37 7.97
CA ASP A 69 3.40 -3.55 8.78
C ASP A 69 4.24 -4.52 7.95
N VAL A 70 5.55 -4.50 8.17
CA VAL A 70 6.48 -5.28 7.39
C VAL A 70 6.23 -6.78 7.57
N GLU A 71 5.85 -7.20 8.76
CA GLU A 71 5.60 -8.62 9.04
C GLU A 71 4.42 -9.14 8.21
N VAL A 72 3.34 -8.38 8.15
CA VAL A 72 2.18 -8.76 7.35
C VAL A 72 2.54 -8.82 5.88
N LEU A 73 3.33 -7.85 5.40
CA LEU A 73 3.79 -7.81 4.03
C LEU A 73 4.66 -9.02 3.71
N GLU A 74 5.60 -9.36 4.57
CA GLU A 74 6.48 -10.50 4.37
C GLU A 74 5.69 -11.81 4.28
N ARG A 75 4.72 -12.00 5.14
CA ARG A 75 3.87 -13.19 5.11
C ARG A 75 3.12 -13.31 3.80
N ARG A 76 2.60 -12.18 3.32
CA ARG A 76 1.82 -12.18 2.08
C ARG A 76 2.72 -12.51 0.88
N LEU A 77 3.88 -11.89 0.80
CA LEU A 77 4.81 -12.11 -0.30
C LEU A 77 5.39 -13.52 -0.27
N SER A 78 5.61 -14.08 0.90
CA SER A 78 6.13 -15.44 1.02
C SER A 78 5.13 -16.47 0.46
N ARG A 79 3.84 -16.21 0.55
CA ARG A 79 2.82 -17.11 0.02
C ARG A 79 2.70 -17.06 -1.50
N MET A 80 3.28 -16.07 -2.12
CA MET A 80 3.14 -15.83 -3.56
C MET A 80 4.27 -16.47 -4.38
N LYS A 81 5.06 -17.29 -3.77
CA LYS A 81 6.13 -18.01 -4.47
C LYS A 81 5.57 -19.08 -5.38
#